data_ac7a367bee2b7475f9b544cc66769ccc
#
_entry.id   ac7a367bee2b7475f9b544cc66769ccc
#
_cell.length_a   1.000
_cell.length_b   1.000
_cell.length_c   1.000
_cell.angle_alpha   90.00
_cell.angle_beta   90.00
_cell.angle_gamma   90.00
#
_symmetry.space_group_name_H-M   'P 1'
#
loop_
_entity.id
_entity.type
_entity.pdbx_description
1 polymer ?
#
loop_
_entity_poly.entity_id
_entity_poly.type
_entity_poly.pdbx_seq_one_letter_code
_entity_poly.pdbx_strand_id
1 'polypeptide(L)'
;MITVKLFGTFRLDSGIQEMQVEAKTVKELYPKVMAEVLKVNPYTTLSMKDVKGCIVSIGGKQVGVRTKLKDGDVVFLVPAVAGG
;
A
#
# COMPACT_ATOMS: atom_id res chain seq x y z
N MET A 1 6.01 -5.26 13.11
CA MET A 1 5.00 -5.26 12.03
C MET A 1 4.68 -3.86 11.58
N ILE A 2 4.44 -3.72 10.30
CA ILE A 2 4.02 -2.46 9.69
C ILE A 2 2.54 -2.56 9.40
N THR A 3 1.78 -1.55 9.80
CA THR A 3 0.36 -1.46 9.46
C THR A 3 0.23 -0.68 8.16
N VAL A 4 -0.40 -1.28 7.16
CA VAL A 4 -0.65 -0.61 5.88
C VAL A 4 -2.14 -0.38 5.76
N LYS A 5 -2.53 0.87 5.54
CA LYS A 5 -3.93 1.24 5.34
C LYS A 5 -4.15 1.63 3.88
N LEU A 6 -5.17 1.04 3.30
CA LEU A 6 -5.53 1.29 1.90
C LEU A 6 -6.69 2.26 1.82
N PHE A 7 -6.64 3.13 0.81
CA PHE A 7 -7.67 4.16 0.61
C PHE A 7 -8.17 4.15 -0.82
N GLY A 8 -9.31 4.80 -1.03
CA GLY A 8 -9.87 5.02 -2.35
C GLY A 8 -10.11 3.72 -3.10
N THR A 9 -9.72 3.69 -4.38
CA THR A 9 -9.93 2.54 -5.23
C THR A 9 -9.18 1.30 -4.77
N PHE A 10 -8.05 1.46 -4.10
CA PHE A 10 -7.31 0.31 -3.53
C PHE A 10 -8.18 -0.42 -2.51
N ARG A 11 -8.83 0.33 -1.63
CA ARG A 11 -9.69 -0.23 -0.61
C ARG A 11 -10.94 -0.85 -1.23
N LEU A 12 -11.55 -0.15 -2.17
CA LEU A 12 -12.78 -0.62 -2.81
C LEU A 12 -12.54 -1.89 -3.62
N ASP A 13 -11.47 -1.92 -4.41
CA ASP A 13 -11.17 -3.06 -5.26
C ASP A 13 -10.75 -4.29 -4.44
N SER A 14 -9.87 -4.09 -3.49
CA SER A 14 -9.33 -5.20 -2.70
C SER A 14 -10.27 -5.69 -1.61
N GLY A 15 -11.14 -4.82 -1.12
CA GLY A 15 -11.95 -5.11 0.06
C GLY A 15 -11.15 -5.05 1.36
N ILE A 16 -9.89 -4.62 1.30
CA ILE A 16 -9.01 -4.54 2.46
C ILE A 16 -8.92 -3.10 2.93
N GLN A 17 -9.20 -2.86 4.20
CA GLN A 17 -9.06 -1.55 4.80
C GLN A 17 -7.66 -1.36 5.37
N GLU A 18 -7.14 -2.37 6.04
CA GLU A 18 -5.78 -2.35 6.55
C GLU A 18 -5.21 -3.76 6.62
N MET A 19 -3.89 -3.84 6.66
CA MET A 19 -3.19 -5.12 6.76
C MET A 19 -1.91 -4.94 7.56
N GLN A 20 -1.40 -6.05 8.10
CA GLN A 20 -0.13 -6.09 8.82
C GLN A 20 0.88 -6.83 7.98
N VAL A 21 2.01 -6.21 7.72
CA VAL A 21 3.08 -6.83 6.92
C VAL A 21 4.44 -6.55 7.54
N GLU A 22 5.41 -7.40 7.21
CA GLU A 22 6.81 -7.19 7.58
C GLU A 22 7.52 -6.56 6.41
N ALA A 23 8.17 -5.41 6.64
CA ALA A 23 8.96 -4.75 5.62
C ALA A 23 9.93 -3.80 6.29
N LYS A 24 11.10 -3.64 5.68
CA LYS A 24 12.14 -2.73 6.16
C LYS A 24 12.11 -1.40 5.44
N THR A 25 11.59 -1.38 4.23
CA THR A 25 11.50 -0.15 3.42
C THR A 25 10.13 -0.10 2.74
N VAL A 26 9.78 1.10 2.28
CA VAL A 26 8.54 1.29 1.53
C VAL A 26 8.53 0.41 0.29
N LYS A 27 9.66 0.30 -0.40
CA LYS A 27 9.76 -0.51 -1.61
C LYS A 27 9.36 -1.97 -1.36
N GLU A 28 9.70 -2.51 -0.20
CA GLU A 28 9.37 -3.89 0.15
C GLU A 28 7.89 -4.10 0.42
N LEU A 29 7.15 -3.02 0.69
CA LEU A 29 5.72 -3.13 0.93
C LEU A 29 4.94 -3.56 -0.32
N TYR A 30 5.35 -3.08 -1.48
CA TYR A 30 4.56 -3.24 -2.70
C TYR A 30 4.23 -4.70 -3.04
N PRO A 31 5.22 -5.61 -3.12
CA PRO A 31 4.89 -7.00 -3.41
C PRO A 31 4.08 -7.66 -2.29
N LYS A 32 4.30 -7.26 -1.06
CA LYS A 32 3.57 -7.83 0.07
C LYS A 32 2.13 -7.38 0.10
N VAL A 33 1.88 -6.11 -0.20
CA VAL A 33 0.53 -5.58 -0.31
C VAL A 33 -0.19 -6.27 -1.46
N MET A 34 0.48 -6.41 -2.61
CA MET A 34 -0.11 -7.06 -3.77
C MET A 34 -0.47 -8.52 -3.48
N ALA A 35 0.39 -9.23 -2.75
CA ALA A 35 0.12 -10.61 -2.36
C ALA A 35 -1.14 -10.72 -1.49
N GLU A 36 -1.30 -9.81 -0.54
CA GLU A 36 -2.48 -9.81 0.32
C GLU A 36 -3.75 -9.45 -0.46
N VAL A 37 -3.65 -8.50 -1.38
CA VAL A 37 -4.79 -8.13 -2.23
C VAL A 37 -5.24 -9.34 -3.05
N LEU A 38 -4.30 -10.08 -3.64
CA LEU A 38 -4.62 -11.25 -4.46
C LEU A 38 -5.23 -12.39 -3.65
N LYS A 39 -4.89 -12.51 -2.37
CA LYS A 39 -5.51 -13.50 -1.50
C LYS A 39 -6.98 -13.22 -1.27
N VAL A 40 -7.32 -11.96 -1.07
CA VAL A 40 -8.69 -11.54 -0.78
C VAL A 40 -9.52 -11.44 -2.06
N ASN A 41 -8.91 -10.91 -3.12
CA ASN A 41 -9.59 -10.73 -4.39
C ASN A 41 -8.69 -11.17 -5.55
N PRO A 42 -8.70 -12.48 -5.90
CA PRO A 42 -7.87 -12.98 -7.00
C PRO A 42 -8.23 -12.40 -8.36
N TYR A 43 -9.40 -11.76 -8.46
CA TYR A 43 -9.85 -11.12 -9.71
C TYR A 43 -9.66 -9.61 -9.68
N THR A 44 -8.80 -9.12 -8.78
CA THR A 44 -8.54 -7.68 -8.68
C THR A 44 -8.02 -7.11 -9.99
N THR A 45 -8.43 -5.87 -10.28
CA THR A 45 -7.90 -5.13 -11.43
C THR A 45 -6.63 -4.37 -11.07
N LEU A 46 -6.26 -4.36 -9.79
CA LEU A 46 -5.03 -3.71 -9.34
C LEU A 46 -3.81 -4.47 -9.83
N SER A 47 -2.79 -3.74 -10.25
CA SER A 47 -1.51 -4.31 -10.67
C SER A 47 -0.39 -3.74 -9.80
N MET A 48 0.80 -4.36 -9.90
CA MET A 48 1.99 -3.82 -9.23
C MET A 48 2.29 -2.39 -9.68
N LYS A 49 2.00 -2.08 -10.94
CA LYS A 49 2.20 -0.73 -11.47
C LYS A 49 1.31 0.27 -10.73
N ASP A 50 0.07 -0.09 -10.48
CA ASP A 50 -0.86 0.77 -9.74
C ASP A 50 -0.37 1.01 -8.32
N VAL A 51 0.06 -0.04 -7.66
CA VAL A 51 0.54 0.04 -6.28
C VAL A 51 1.82 0.86 -6.19
N LYS A 52 2.77 0.62 -7.11
CA LYS A 52 4.02 1.40 -7.14
C LYS A 52 3.81 2.87 -7.46
N GLY A 53 2.74 3.18 -8.19
CA GLY A 53 2.41 4.56 -8.55
C GLY A 53 1.63 5.32 -7.49
N CYS A 54 1.28 4.67 -6.38
CA CYS A 54 0.46 5.32 -5.36
C CYS A 54 1.25 6.34 -4.55
N ILE A 55 0.50 7.17 -3.84
CA ILE A 55 1.07 8.11 -2.88
C ILE A 55 1.23 7.36 -1.56
N VAL A 56 2.44 7.38 -1.01
CA VAL A 56 2.75 6.72 0.26
C VAL A 56 3.00 7.79 1.30
N SER A 57 2.32 7.72 2.43
CA SER A 57 2.54 8.66 3.52
C SER A 57 2.69 7.96 4.86
N ILE A 58 3.46 8.58 5.74
CA ILE A 58 3.68 8.13 7.10
C ILE A 58 3.58 9.36 7.99
N GLY A 59 2.70 9.30 8.99
CA GLY A 59 2.53 10.41 9.91
C GLY A 59 2.10 11.71 9.25
N GLY A 60 1.33 11.61 8.17
CA GLY A 60 0.85 12.76 7.43
C GLY A 60 1.82 13.35 6.42
N LYS A 61 3.00 12.75 6.25
CA LYS A 61 4.00 13.21 5.29
C LYS A 61 4.17 12.20 4.18
N GLN A 62 4.19 12.69 2.94
CA GLN A 62 4.51 11.85 1.79
C GLN A 62 5.97 11.41 1.86
N VAL A 63 6.21 10.13 1.60
CA VAL A 63 7.55 9.56 1.66
C VAL A 63 7.88 8.83 0.36
N GLY A 64 9.17 8.65 0.10
CA GLY A 64 9.65 7.95 -1.08
C GLY A 64 9.86 6.46 -0.84
N VAL A 65 10.14 5.74 -1.93
CA VAL A 65 10.28 4.28 -1.91
C VAL A 65 11.48 3.79 -1.10
N ARG A 66 12.48 4.63 -0.91
CA ARG A 66 13.68 4.26 -0.15
C ARG A 66 13.54 4.51 1.35
N THR A 67 12.41 5.04 1.77
CA THR A 67 12.17 5.34 3.18
C THR A 67 12.22 4.06 4.01
N LYS A 68 13.00 4.11 5.08
CA LYS A 68 13.09 2.98 6.01
C LYS A 68 11.90 2.99 6.95
N LEU A 69 11.39 1.80 7.21
CA LEU A 69 10.25 1.60 8.10
C LEU A 69 10.72 1.09 9.44
N LYS A 70 9.99 1.48 10.48
CA LYS A 70 10.23 1.04 11.85
C LYS A 70 9.04 0.20 12.31
N ASP A 71 9.31 -0.75 13.19
CA ASP A 71 8.23 -1.55 13.77
C ASP A 71 7.18 -0.62 14.39
N GLY A 72 5.93 -0.89 14.07
CA GLY A 72 4.82 -0.07 14.55
C GLY A 72 4.43 1.09 13.63
N ASP A 73 5.19 1.33 12.56
CA ASP A 73 4.81 2.39 11.62
C ASP A 73 3.46 2.08 10.97
N VAL A 74 2.70 3.15 10.70
CA VAL A 74 1.43 3.09 9.99
C VAL A 74 1.63 3.78 8.65
N VAL A 75 1.47 3.05 7.58
CA VAL A 75 1.71 3.54 6.21
C VAL A 75 0.38 3.65 5.49
N PHE A 76 0.14 4.81 4.90
CA PHE A 76 -1.07 5.05 4.10
C PHE A 76 -0.72 4.92 2.62
N LEU A 77 -1.45 4.08 1.91
CA LEU A 77 -1.34 3.96 0.46
C LEU A 77 -2.59 4.58 -0.16
N VAL A 78 -2.39 5.69 -0.84
CA VAL A 78 -3.47 6.45 -1.46
C VAL A 78 -3.28 6.40 -2.98
N PRO A 79 -4.29 5.97 -3.75
CA PRO A 79 -4.15 5.95 -5.20
C PRO A 79 -3.83 7.33 -5.72
N ALA A 80 -2.84 7.43 -6.59
CA ALA A 80 -2.61 8.66 -7.33
C ALA A 80 -3.77 8.81 -8.30
N VAL A 81 -4.49 9.91 -8.21
CA VAL A 81 -5.62 10.16 -9.10
C VAL A 81 -5.06 10.64 -10.43
N ALA A 82 -4.77 9.69 -11.29
CA ALA A 82 -4.17 9.97 -12.58
C ALA A 82 -5.13 10.75 -13.46
N GLY A 83 -4.67 11.90 -13.89
CA GLY A 83 -5.36 12.69 -14.88
C GLY A 83 -6.73 13.19 -14.45
N GLY A 84 -6.90 13.18 -13.21
CA GLY A 84 -8.20 13.54 -12.70
C GLY A 84 -9.11 12.37 -12.83
#